data_3534dd09d51db8fd1defac059ca1e41f
#
_entry.id   3534dd09d51db8fd1defac059ca1e41f
#
_cell.length_a   1.000
_cell.length_b   1.000
_cell.length_c   1.000
_cell.angle_alpha   90.00
_cell.angle_beta   90.00
_cell.angle_gamma   90.00
#
_symmetry.space_group_name_H-M   'P 1'
#
loop_
_entity.id
_entity.type
_entity.pdbx_description
1 polymer ?
#
loop_
_entity_poly.entity_id
_entity_poly.type
_entity_poly.pdbx_seq_one_letter_code
_entity_poly.pdbx_strand_id
1 'polypeptide(L)'
;MTQQKQTQSYLVPFIIMVVLMALVGLITNLNGQFQAPMQAAFLQKSGSLTNALTTLITFAFFSGYLAMGIPSAKCIEKKGYKKTLIIGLFGLIAAFGLYELSAYIFETVDLEKFQAEVADPNAVIIPVAYYVFLLAGFVAGSAMTFLQAVLNPYIVACDVKGTTGVTRQSIAGTANSTMATIAPMLVASVIFAGKSGLDIALSSLYIPFLVLIVLVGGLIVALMNIHLPSIASAEKKEGEVLEKSVWSFSHLALGVVAIFMYVGVEVCIGNNINLYGQSLGFKPEQAALMATIYWSLMLVGRLCGSFLSSISASKQLLITSTGAGVLVLASIVTNNPYFLVGAGLFHSVMWGAIFSLAIDKLGKYTSAGSGALMMGIVGGAILPLVQ
;
A
#
# COMPACT_ATOMS: atom_id res chain seq x y z
N MET A 1 34.50 -33.48 -14.27
CA MET A 1 33.02 -33.50 -14.18
C MET A 1 32.55 -32.07 -13.93
N THR A 2 32.20 -31.39 -15.01
CA THR A 2 31.66 -30.00 -14.97
C THR A 2 30.22 -30.08 -14.48
N GLN A 3 29.98 -29.63 -13.23
CA GLN A 3 28.61 -29.38 -12.79
C GLN A 3 28.01 -28.29 -13.68
N GLN A 4 27.08 -28.67 -14.56
CA GLN A 4 26.16 -27.76 -15.21
C GLN A 4 25.41 -27.04 -14.08
N LYS A 5 25.74 -25.76 -13.81
CA LYS A 5 24.87 -24.83 -13.10
C LYS A 5 23.56 -24.78 -13.89
N GLN A 6 22.55 -25.52 -13.44
CA GLN A 6 21.19 -25.30 -13.89
C GLN A 6 20.90 -23.83 -13.66
N THR A 7 20.80 -23.08 -14.73
CA THR A 7 20.33 -21.69 -14.72
C THR A 7 18.89 -21.72 -14.20
N GLN A 8 18.72 -21.48 -12.90
CA GLN A 8 17.39 -21.36 -12.29
C GLN A 8 16.67 -20.22 -13.00
N SER A 9 15.55 -20.54 -13.64
CA SER A 9 14.71 -19.52 -14.29
C SER A 9 13.94 -18.76 -13.24
N TYR A 10 14.21 -17.45 -13.11
CA TYR A 10 13.49 -16.55 -12.20
C TYR A 10 12.19 -16.01 -12.82
N LEU A 11 11.82 -16.39 -14.03
CA LEU A 11 10.65 -15.84 -14.71
C LEU A 11 9.33 -16.18 -13.97
N VAL A 12 9.13 -17.47 -13.63
CA VAL A 12 7.92 -17.90 -12.90
C VAL A 12 7.84 -17.27 -11.51
N PRO A 13 8.89 -17.30 -10.67
CA PRO A 13 8.92 -16.55 -9.43
C PRO A 13 8.59 -15.06 -9.60
N PHE A 14 9.15 -14.41 -10.61
CA PHE A 14 8.87 -13.01 -10.90
C PHE A 14 7.41 -12.75 -11.24
N ILE A 15 6.80 -13.58 -12.10
CA ILE A 15 5.36 -13.46 -12.43
C ILE A 15 4.50 -13.57 -11.17
N ILE A 16 4.82 -14.50 -10.26
CA ILE A 16 4.10 -14.65 -8.99
C ILE A 16 4.22 -13.38 -8.14
N MET A 17 5.43 -12.80 -8.07
CA MET A 17 5.63 -11.55 -7.33
C MET A 17 4.82 -10.39 -7.95
N VAL A 18 4.70 -10.35 -9.28
CA VAL A 18 3.86 -9.38 -10.00
C VAL A 18 2.38 -9.56 -9.65
N VAL A 19 1.88 -10.80 -9.61
CA VAL A 19 0.49 -11.10 -9.21
C VAL A 19 0.24 -10.70 -7.74
N LEU A 20 1.19 -10.98 -6.85
CA LEU A 20 1.09 -10.55 -5.45
C LEU A 20 1.16 -9.02 -5.30
N MET A 21 1.94 -8.32 -6.14
CA MET A 21 1.94 -6.86 -6.17
C MET A 21 0.63 -6.27 -6.70
N ALA A 22 -0.06 -6.96 -7.61
CA ALA A 22 -1.41 -6.61 -8.02
C ALA A 22 -2.39 -6.73 -6.84
N LEU A 23 -2.32 -7.82 -6.07
CA LEU A 23 -3.10 -8.00 -4.83
C LEU A 23 -2.81 -6.89 -3.81
N VAL A 24 -1.54 -6.51 -3.63
CA VAL A 24 -1.13 -5.39 -2.78
C VAL A 24 -1.83 -4.10 -3.21
N GLY A 25 -1.83 -3.79 -4.51
CA GLY A 25 -2.50 -2.61 -5.07
C GLY A 25 -3.99 -2.60 -4.81
N LEU A 26 -4.65 -3.74 -5.01
CA LEU A 26 -6.07 -3.91 -4.73
C LEU A 26 -6.39 -3.60 -3.26
N ILE A 27 -5.72 -4.29 -2.33
CA ILE A 27 -6.05 -4.22 -0.90
C ILE A 27 -5.73 -2.84 -0.30
N THR A 28 -4.60 -2.24 -0.68
CA THR A 28 -4.24 -0.89 -0.20
C THR A 28 -5.31 0.13 -0.60
N ASN A 29 -5.81 0.04 -1.84
CA ASN A 29 -6.81 0.97 -2.32
C ASN A 29 -8.22 0.65 -1.82
N LEU A 30 -8.57 -0.62 -1.63
CA LEU A 30 -9.81 -0.99 -0.96
C LEU A 30 -9.90 -0.32 0.42
N ASN A 31 -8.83 -0.35 1.21
CA ASN A 31 -8.80 0.30 2.53
C ASN A 31 -9.09 1.81 2.43
N GLY A 32 -8.48 2.51 1.47
CA GLY A 32 -8.75 3.93 1.24
C GLY A 32 -10.20 4.21 0.82
N GLN A 33 -10.79 3.35 0.00
CA GLN A 33 -12.17 3.51 -0.48
C GLN A 33 -13.22 3.24 0.61
N PHE A 34 -12.88 2.53 1.69
CA PHE A 34 -13.79 2.30 2.80
C PHE A 34 -13.95 3.52 3.73
N GLN A 35 -13.11 4.54 3.66
CA GLN A 35 -13.20 5.71 4.55
C GLN A 35 -14.60 6.36 4.52
N ALA A 36 -15.07 6.78 3.37
CA ALA A 36 -16.35 7.48 3.24
C ALA A 36 -17.56 6.60 3.59
N PRO A 37 -17.67 5.35 3.11
CA PRO A 37 -18.72 4.43 3.54
C PRO A 37 -18.74 4.15 5.04
N MET A 38 -17.55 3.95 5.65
CA MET A 38 -17.45 3.66 7.07
C MET A 38 -17.70 4.91 7.93
N GLN A 39 -17.34 6.09 7.47
CA GLN A 39 -17.75 7.35 8.07
C GLN A 39 -19.28 7.45 8.10
N ALA A 40 -19.93 7.19 6.98
CA ALA A 40 -21.37 7.22 6.86
C ALA A 40 -22.08 6.16 7.72
N ALA A 41 -21.49 4.97 7.87
CA ALA A 41 -22.07 3.89 8.66
C ALA A 41 -21.83 4.07 10.18
N PHE A 42 -20.57 4.27 10.59
CA PHE A 42 -20.18 4.21 12.01
C PHE A 42 -20.19 5.57 12.71
N LEU A 43 -20.00 6.69 11.99
CA LEU A 43 -19.64 7.96 12.59
C LEU A 43 -20.73 9.04 12.46
N GLN A 44 -21.97 8.66 12.16
CA GLN A 44 -23.10 9.59 12.03
C GLN A 44 -23.39 10.37 13.33
N LYS A 45 -23.18 9.73 14.47
CA LYS A 45 -23.42 10.31 15.81
C LYS A 45 -22.10 10.61 16.54
N SER A 46 -21.01 10.86 15.83
CA SER A 46 -19.69 11.16 16.42
C SER A 46 -19.43 12.67 16.63
N GLY A 47 -20.39 13.52 16.25
CA GLY A 47 -20.33 14.98 16.46
C GLY A 47 -19.09 15.61 15.83
N SER A 48 -18.39 16.47 16.58
CA SER A 48 -17.17 17.14 16.12
C SER A 48 -15.97 16.21 15.89
N LEU A 49 -16.05 14.97 16.37
CA LEU A 49 -14.96 13.99 16.23
C LEU A 49 -14.97 13.24 14.89
N THR A 50 -15.99 13.41 14.06
CA THR A 50 -16.20 12.67 12.81
C THR A 50 -14.95 12.64 11.92
N ASN A 51 -14.35 13.80 11.63
CA ASN A 51 -13.18 13.88 10.76
C ASN A 51 -11.94 13.21 11.37
N ALA A 52 -11.70 13.42 12.66
CA ALA A 52 -10.59 12.79 13.37
C ALA A 52 -10.73 11.25 13.38
N LEU A 53 -11.91 10.74 13.68
CA LEU A 53 -12.20 9.31 13.68
C LEU A 53 -12.12 8.73 12.26
N THR A 54 -12.59 9.43 11.22
CA THR A 54 -12.45 8.99 9.84
C THR A 54 -10.98 8.82 9.46
N THR A 55 -10.13 9.75 9.88
CA THR A 55 -8.69 9.70 9.60
C THR A 55 -8.01 8.53 10.31
N LEU A 56 -8.50 8.12 11.50
CA LEU A 56 -7.99 6.95 12.21
C LEU A 56 -8.14 5.64 11.40
N ILE A 57 -9.08 5.54 10.47
CA ILE A 57 -9.23 4.36 9.59
C ILE A 57 -7.96 4.17 8.76
N THR A 58 -7.50 5.22 8.10
CA THR A 58 -6.25 5.18 7.31
C THR A 58 -5.02 5.07 8.23
N PHE A 59 -5.01 5.78 9.34
CA PHE A 59 -3.92 5.73 10.31
C PHE A 59 -3.73 4.31 10.86
N ALA A 60 -4.80 3.61 11.23
CA ALA A 60 -4.73 2.23 11.72
C ALA A 60 -4.06 1.30 10.71
N PHE A 61 -4.42 1.40 9.42
CA PHE A 61 -3.81 0.61 8.36
C PHE A 61 -2.30 0.90 8.22
N PHE A 62 -1.92 2.15 8.09
CA PHE A 62 -0.51 2.52 7.89
C PHE A 62 0.34 2.31 9.16
N SER A 63 -0.25 2.37 10.36
CA SER A 63 0.46 2.05 11.61
C SER A 63 0.91 0.58 11.67
N GLY A 64 0.22 -0.32 10.96
CA GLY A 64 0.65 -1.70 10.77
C GLY A 64 2.02 -1.81 10.09
N TYR A 65 2.31 -0.94 9.12
CA TYR A 65 3.63 -0.90 8.46
C TYR A 65 4.73 -0.47 9.43
N LEU A 66 4.46 0.54 10.25
CA LEU A 66 5.42 1.00 11.26
C LEU A 66 5.70 -0.10 12.29
N ALA A 67 4.65 -0.72 12.82
CA ALA A 67 4.76 -1.72 13.87
C ALA A 67 5.43 -3.01 13.39
N MET A 68 5.16 -3.44 12.15
CA MET A 68 5.58 -4.74 11.63
C MET A 68 6.80 -4.72 10.73
N GLY A 69 7.44 -3.56 10.49
CA GLY A 69 8.66 -3.47 9.69
C GLY A 69 9.79 -4.36 10.24
N ILE A 70 10.16 -4.20 11.51
CA ILE A 70 11.19 -5.02 12.16
C ILE A 70 10.76 -6.48 12.34
N PRO A 71 9.53 -6.79 12.81
CA PRO A 71 9.04 -8.17 12.90
C PRO A 71 9.05 -8.91 11.56
N SER A 72 8.68 -8.26 10.46
CA SER A 72 8.70 -8.87 9.12
C SER A 72 10.12 -9.23 8.68
N ALA A 73 11.09 -8.33 8.90
CA ALA A 73 12.50 -8.60 8.63
C ALA A 73 13.04 -9.80 9.41
N LYS A 74 12.76 -9.84 10.72
CA LYS A 74 13.13 -11.00 11.57
C LYS A 74 12.45 -12.30 11.13
N CYS A 75 11.23 -12.21 10.61
CA CYS A 75 10.52 -13.36 10.06
C CYS A 75 11.23 -13.88 8.79
N ILE A 76 11.64 -12.98 7.89
CA ILE A 76 12.42 -13.34 6.69
C ILE A 76 13.73 -14.04 7.09
N GLU A 77 14.47 -13.46 8.05
CA GLU A 77 15.73 -14.04 8.53
C GLU A 77 15.58 -15.45 9.12
N LYS A 78 14.50 -15.68 9.88
CA LYS A 78 14.27 -16.95 10.56
C LYS A 78 13.57 -18.00 9.71
N LYS A 79 12.66 -17.59 8.83
CA LYS A 79 11.75 -18.50 8.11
C LYS A 79 11.90 -18.46 6.59
N GLY A 80 12.70 -17.51 6.07
CA GLY A 80 12.89 -17.27 4.65
C GLY A 80 11.72 -16.57 3.98
N TYR A 81 11.91 -16.18 2.72
CA TYR A 81 10.98 -15.37 1.95
C TYR A 81 9.62 -16.05 1.76
N LYS A 82 9.60 -17.34 1.33
CA LYS A 82 8.36 -18.08 1.04
C LYS A 82 7.43 -18.19 2.26
N LYS A 83 7.98 -18.58 3.41
CA LYS A 83 7.16 -18.73 4.64
C LYS A 83 6.66 -17.38 5.14
N THR A 84 7.45 -16.32 4.98
CA THR A 84 7.05 -14.96 5.36
C THR A 84 5.90 -14.44 4.49
N LEU A 85 5.92 -14.70 3.16
CA LEU A 85 4.78 -14.41 2.28
C LEU A 85 3.51 -15.13 2.73
N ILE A 86 3.61 -16.43 3.03
CA ILE A 86 2.47 -17.24 3.49
C ILE A 86 1.89 -16.68 4.81
N ILE A 87 2.75 -16.27 5.75
CA ILE A 87 2.33 -15.63 7.00
C ILE A 87 1.58 -14.31 6.71
N GLY A 88 2.10 -13.48 5.80
CA GLY A 88 1.41 -12.27 5.38
C GLY A 88 0.03 -12.54 4.78
N LEU A 89 -0.08 -13.56 3.91
CA LEU A 89 -1.36 -13.95 3.32
C LEU A 89 -2.36 -14.48 4.36
N PHE A 90 -1.93 -15.27 5.35
CA PHE A 90 -2.80 -15.65 6.48
C PHE A 90 -3.22 -14.43 7.31
N GLY A 91 -2.32 -13.46 7.50
CA GLY A 91 -2.66 -12.18 8.13
C GLY A 91 -3.75 -11.42 7.38
N LEU A 92 -3.75 -11.44 6.03
CA LEU A 92 -4.83 -10.84 5.23
C LEU A 92 -6.16 -11.58 5.42
N ILE A 93 -6.16 -12.91 5.44
CA ILE A 93 -7.37 -13.69 5.73
C ILE A 93 -7.94 -13.30 7.09
N ALA A 94 -7.09 -13.19 8.11
CA ALA A 94 -7.51 -12.76 9.44
C ALA A 94 -8.08 -11.31 9.42
N ALA A 95 -7.47 -10.40 8.68
CA ALA A 95 -7.97 -9.04 8.52
C ALA A 95 -9.36 -9.00 7.86
N PHE A 96 -9.56 -9.78 6.80
CA PHE A 96 -10.87 -9.85 6.14
C PHE A 96 -11.94 -10.44 7.06
N GLY A 97 -11.61 -11.48 7.82
CA GLY A 97 -12.52 -12.03 8.85
C GLY A 97 -12.86 -11.00 9.95
N LEU A 98 -11.91 -10.14 10.34
CA LEU A 98 -12.18 -9.05 11.27
C LEU A 98 -13.06 -7.94 10.66
N TYR A 99 -12.91 -7.62 9.37
CA TYR A 99 -13.82 -6.71 8.69
C TYR A 99 -15.25 -7.26 8.65
N GLU A 100 -15.42 -8.56 8.34
CA GLU A 100 -16.73 -9.23 8.39
C GLU A 100 -17.30 -9.23 9.80
N LEU A 101 -16.47 -9.52 10.81
CA LEU A 101 -16.88 -9.49 12.22
C LEU A 101 -17.33 -8.07 12.63
N SER A 102 -16.63 -7.04 12.18
CA SER A 102 -17.05 -5.64 12.41
C SER A 102 -18.43 -5.36 11.82
N ALA A 103 -18.67 -5.76 10.57
CA ALA A 103 -19.96 -5.60 9.94
C ALA A 103 -21.08 -6.37 10.69
N TYR A 104 -20.79 -7.61 11.11
CA TYR A 104 -21.70 -8.43 11.89
C TYR A 104 -22.06 -7.80 13.25
N ILE A 105 -21.06 -7.31 13.99
CA ILE A 105 -21.28 -6.63 15.29
C ILE A 105 -22.14 -5.38 15.09
N PHE A 106 -21.89 -4.60 14.03
CA PHE A 106 -22.69 -3.42 13.78
C PHE A 106 -24.17 -3.76 13.57
N GLU A 107 -24.46 -4.74 12.72
CA GLU A 107 -25.82 -5.11 12.38
C GLU A 107 -26.57 -5.79 13.53
N THR A 108 -25.88 -6.55 14.39
CA THR A 108 -26.54 -7.33 15.47
C THR A 108 -26.55 -6.65 16.83
N VAL A 109 -25.57 -5.76 17.11
CA VAL A 109 -25.40 -5.17 18.45
C VAL A 109 -25.53 -3.65 18.43
N ASP A 110 -24.92 -2.99 17.44
CA ASP A 110 -24.79 -1.53 17.45
C ASP A 110 -25.96 -0.86 16.76
N LEU A 111 -26.61 -1.50 15.79
CA LEU A 111 -27.66 -0.88 14.95
C LEU A 111 -28.88 -0.43 15.78
N GLU A 112 -29.33 -1.27 16.73
CA GLU A 112 -30.45 -0.90 17.63
C GLU A 112 -30.12 0.33 18.46
N LYS A 113 -28.91 0.41 19.02
CA LYS A 113 -28.43 1.57 19.78
C LYS A 113 -28.32 2.83 18.92
N PHE A 114 -27.94 2.64 17.65
CA PHE A 114 -27.82 3.72 16.69
C PHE A 114 -29.16 4.28 16.24
N GLN A 115 -30.19 3.41 16.14
CA GLN A 115 -31.56 3.77 15.78
C GLN A 115 -32.37 4.30 16.97
N ALA A 116 -31.99 3.97 18.19
CA ALA A 116 -32.67 4.49 19.39
C ALA A 116 -32.63 6.02 19.44
N GLU A 117 -33.74 6.64 19.81
CA GLU A 117 -33.78 8.08 20.12
C GLU A 117 -32.83 8.36 21.28
N VAL A 118 -31.83 9.19 21.02
CA VAL A 118 -30.87 9.59 22.05
C VAL A 118 -31.49 10.81 22.78
N ALA A 119 -31.69 10.68 24.09
CA ALA A 119 -32.29 11.75 24.90
C ALA A 119 -31.43 13.04 24.86
N ASP A 120 -30.13 12.93 24.63
CA ASP A 120 -29.23 14.07 24.47
C ASP A 120 -28.81 14.20 22.99
N PRO A 121 -29.20 15.29 22.30
CA PRO A 121 -28.80 15.55 20.91
C PRO A 121 -27.29 15.70 20.71
N ASN A 122 -26.54 15.99 21.79
CA ASN A 122 -25.09 16.15 21.77
C ASN A 122 -24.33 14.88 22.17
N ALA A 123 -25.03 13.78 22.47
CA ALA A 123 -24.37 12.52 22.84
C ALA A 123 -23.54 11.99 21.66
N VAL A 124 -22.25 11.78 21.92
CA VAL A 124 -21.34 11.14 20.97
C VAL A 124 -21.45 9.63 21.14
N ILE A 125 -21.87 8.95 20.08
CA ILE A 125 -21.99 7.48 20.05
C ILE A 125 -21.02 6.95 18.99
N ILE A 126 -20.07 6.13 19.44
CA ILE A 126 -19.14 5.41 18.57
C ILE A 126 -19.44 3.91 18.75
N PRO A 127 -19.82 3.20 17.68
CA PRO A 127 -20.15 1.78 17.76
C PRO A 127 -18.92 0.92 18.08
N VAL A 128 -19.11 -0.20 18.75
CA VAL A 128 -18.04 -1.19 19.01
C VAL A 128 -17.46 -1.72 17.71
N ALA A 129 -18.30 -1.91 16.70
CA ALA A 129 -17.91 -2.31 15.36
C ALA A 129 -16.80 -1.44 14.76
N TYR A 130 -16.83 -0.13 15.00
CA TYR A 130 -15.80 0.79 14.52
C TYR A 130 -14.38 0.43 15.04
N TYR A 131 -14.26 0.09 16.32
CA TYR A 131 -12.96 -0.31 16.90
C TYR A 131 -12.47 -1.64 16.33
N VAL A 132 -13.39 -2.59 16.07
CA VAL A 132 -13.07 -3.85 15.40
C VAL A 132 -12.63 -3.58 13.96
N PHE A 133 -13.25 -2.62 13.27
CA PHE A 133 -12.84 -2.18 11.93
C PHE A 133 -11.44 -1.57 11.93
N LEU A 134 -11.10 -0.74 12.92
CA LEU A 134 -9.73 -0.21 13.08
C LEU A 134 -8.71 -1.33 13.30
N LEU A 135 -9.04 -2.31 14.15
CA LEU A 135 -8.19 -3.48 14.37
C LEU A 135 -7.98 -4.27 13.08
N ALA A 136 -9.05 -4.48 12.29
CA ALA A 136 -8.97 -5.12 10.99
C ALA A 136 -8.01 -4.37 10.04
N GLY A 137 -8.09 -3.04 10.00
CA GLY A 137 -7.19 -2.17 9.25
C GLY A 137 -5.73 -2.32 9.69
N PHE A 138 -5.47 -2.30 11.00
CA PHE A 138 -4.13 -2.52 11.56
C PHE A 138 -3.56 -3.91 11.20
N VAL A 139 -4.38 -4.96 11.29
CA VAL A 139 -3.98 -6.32 10.92
C VAL A 139 -3.72 -6.42 9.42
N ALA A 140 -4.56 -5.77 8.58
CA ALA A 140 -4.35 -5.70 7.15
C ALA A 140 -3.02 -5.00 6.80
N GLY A 141 -2.76 -3.82 7.35
CA GLY A 141 -1.49 -3.09 7.16
C GLY A 141 -0.27 -3.89 7.66
N SER A 142 -0.42 -4.59 8.77
CA SER A 142 0.58 -5.51 9.30
C SER A 142 0.89 -6.64 8.31
N ALA A 143 -0.14 -7.30 7.78
CA ALA A 143 -0.03 -8.36 6.78
C ALA A 143 0.64 -7.84 5.49
N MET A 144 0.25 -6.65 5.03
CA MET A 144 0.84 -5.99 3.86
C MET A 144 2.32 -5.71 4.05
N THR A 145 2.76 -5.40 5.29
CA THR A 145 4.17 -5.22 5.62
C THR A 145 4.97 -6.51 5.41
N PHE A 146 4.46 -7.66 5.87
CA PHE A 146 5.09 -8.96 5.63
C PHE A 146 5.19 -9.28 4.14
N LEU A 147 4.14 -8.98 3.37
CA LEU A 147 4.17 -9.20 1.92
C LEU A 147 5.20 -8.30 1.24
N GLN A 148 5.14 -6.99 1.45
CA GLN A 148 5.99 -6.04 0.74
C GLN A 148 7.46 -6.09 1.19
N ALA A 149 7.75 -6.45 2.45
CA ALA A 149 9.11 -6.69 2.91
C ALA A 149 9.80 -7.83 2.15
N VAL A 150 9.02 -8.79 1.63
CA VAL A 150 9.51 -9.86 0.76
C VAL A 150 9.46 -9.46 -0.71
N LEU A 151 8.30 -8.97 -1.19
CA LEU A 151 8.06 -8.72 -2.61
C LEU A 151 9.07 -7.75 -3.21
N ASN A 152 9.30 -6.62 -2.54
CA ASN A 152 10.15 -5.56 -3.09
C ASN A 152 11.62 -6.01 -3.29
N PRO A 153 12.34 -6.55 -2.28
CA PRO A 153 13.71 -7.01 -2.49
C PRO A 153 13.77 -8.23 -3.44
N TYR A 154 12.77 -9.10 -3.40
CA TYR A 154 12.71 -10.26 -4.29
C TYR A 154 12.60 -9.84 -5.76
N ILE A 155 11.71 -8.90 -6.09
CA ILE A 155 11.54 -8.32 -7.43
C ILE A 155 12.84 -7.67 -7.91
N VAL A 156 13.52 -6.89 -7.06
CA VAL A 156 14.80 -6.25 -7.43
C VAL A 156 15.89 -7.28 -7.69
N ALA A 157 15.93 -8.36 -6.92
CA ALA A 157 16.98 -9.38 -7.01
C ALA A 157 16.71 -10.47 -8.06
N CYS A 158 15.47 -10.66 -8.54
CA CYS A 158 15.16 -11.61 -9.60
C CYS A 158 16.01 -11.36 -10.86
N ASP A 159 16.79 -12.34 -11.29
CA ASP A 159 17.58 -12.25 -12.52
C ASP A 159 16.73 -12.60 -13.75
N VAL A 160 15.98 -11.61 -14.24
CA VAL A 160 15.19 -11.71 -15.48
C VAL A 160 15.95 -11.01 -16.60
N LYS A 161 16.31 -11.77 -17.65
CA LYS A 161 17.11 -11.30 -18.78
C LYS A 161 16.55 -10.00 -19.39
N GLY A 162 17.42 -9.04 -19.62
CA GLY A 162 17.06 -7.77 -20.26
C GLY A 162 16.37 -6.75 -19.34
N THR A 163 16.32 -7.01 -18.03
CA THR A 163 15.70 -6.08 -17.06
C THR A 163 16.67 -5.65 -15.97
N THR A 164 16.46 -4.43 -15.45
CA THR A 164 17.11 -3.94 -14.23
C THR A 164 16.17 -4.10 -13.02
N GLY A 165 16.70 -3.93 -11.79
CA GLY A 165 15.86 -3.94 -10.58
C GLY A 165 14.74 -2.89 -10.63
N VAL A 166 15.04 -1.68 -11.11
CA VAL A 166 14.04 -0.61 -11.28
C VAL A 166 13.00 -0.97 -12.33
N THR A 167 13.42 -1.56 -13.47
CA THR A 167 12.51 -2.02 -14.52
C THR A 167 11.54 -3.07 -13.98
N ARG A 168 12.03 -4.05 -13.22
CA ARG A 168 11.19 -5.06 -12.59
C ARG A 168 10.22 -4.49 -11.56
N GLN A 169 10.67 -3.51 -10.76
CA GLN A 169 9.79 -2.76 -9.84
C GLN A 169 8.72 -1.96 -10.61
N SER A 170 9.06 -1.37 -11.76
CA SER A 170 8.09 -0.68 -12.60
C SER A 170 7.04 -1.62 -13.18
N ILE A 171 7.43 -2.81 -13.65
CA ILE A 171 6.49 -3.84 -14.13
C ILE A 171 5.54 -4.26 -13.00
N ALA A 172 6.08 -4.60 -11.84
CA ALA A 172 5.28 -4.97 -10.67
C ALA A 172 4.40 -3.80 -10.18
N GLY A 173 4.94 -2.59 -10.21
CA GLY A 173 4.23 -1.36 -9.90
C GLY A 173 3.09 -1.05 -10.89
N THR A 174 3.25 -1.39 -12.16
CA THR A 174 2.15 -1.30 -13.16
C THR A 174 1.00 -2.22 -12.79
N ALA A 175 1.28 -3.48 -12.44
CA ALA A 175 0.26 -4.43 -11.98
C ALA A 175 -0.44 -3.94 -10.69
N ASN A 176 0.34 -3.40 -9.74
CA ASN A 176 -0.18 -2.77 -8.53
C ASN A 176 -1.12 -1.60 -8.85
N SER A 177 -0.70 -0.66 -9.72
CA SER A 177 -1.50 0.51 -10.09
C SER A 177 -2.73 0.15 -10.89
N THR A 178 -2.66 -0.86 -11.75
CA THR A 178 -3.85 -1.35 -12.49
C THR A 178 -4.93 -1.80 -11.52
N MET A 179 -4.57 -2.61 -10.53
CA MET A 179 -5.53 -3.05 -9.51
C MET A 179 -5.97 -1.92 -8.58
N ALA A 180 -5.09 -0.98 -8.28
CA ALA A 180 -5.43 0.22 -7.53
C ALA A 180 -6.47 1.09 -8.26
N THR A 181 -6.36 1.21 -9.59
CA THR A 181 -7.32 1.93 -10.43
C THR A 181 -8.68 1.21 -10.53
N ILE A 182 -8.68 -0.13 -10.50
CA ILE A 182 -9.90 -0.94 -10.53
C ILE A 182 -10.60 -0.96 -9.16
N ALA A 183 -9.87 -0.85 -8.06
CA ALA A 183 -10.42 -0.97 -6.70
C ALA A 183 -11.61 -0.03 -6.41
N PRO A 184 -11.60 1.28 -6.75
CA PRO A 184 -12.75 2.16 -6.55
C PRO A 184 -14.00 1.70 -7.30
N MET A 185 -13.83 1.18 -8.52
CA MET A 185 -14.94 0.66 -9.32
C MET A 185 -15.52 -0.61 -8.70
N LEU A 186 -14.67 -1.50 -8.17
CA LEU A 186 -15.11 -2.69 -7.44
C LEU A 186 -15.91 -2.31 -6.19
N VAL A 187 -15.43 -1.33 -5.42
CA VAL A 187 -16.12 -0.86 -4.22
C VAL A 187 -17.47 -0.26 -4.59
N ALA A 188 -17.51 0.69 -5.51
CA ALA A 188 -18.73 1.41 -5.85
C ALA A 188 -19.78 0.51 -6.54
N SER A 189 -19.36 -0.31 -7.53
CA SER A 189 -20.29 -1.03 -8.39
C SER A 189 -20.60 -2.45 -7.91
N VAL A 190 -19.63 -3.11 -7.25
CA VAL A 190 -19.77 -4.52 -6.84
C VAL A 190 -20.07 -4.62 -5.35
N ILE A 191 -19.28 -3.95 -4.50
CA ILE A 191 -19.46 -4.07 -3.04
C ILE A 191 -20.71 -3.34 -2.60
N PHE A 192 -20.87 -2.08 -2.98
CA PHE A 192 -22.01 -1.27 -2.55
C PHE A 192 -23.13 -1.17 -3.59
N ALA A 193 -23.00 -1.86 -4.73
CA ALA A 193 -24.03 -1.94 -5.78
C ALA A 193 -24.61 -0.56 -6.19
N GLY A 194 -23.76 0.47 -6.27
CA GLY A 194 -24.15 1.84 -6.60
C GLY A 194 -24.81 2.62 -5.47
N LYS A 195 -24.99 2.03 -4.27
CA LYS A 195 -25.52 2.73 -3.09
C LYS A 195 -24.47 3.64 -2.48
N SER A 196 -24.91 4.73 -1.85
CA SER A 196 -24.02 5.71 -1.20
C SER A 196 -24.59 6.20 0.12
N GLY A 197 -23.73 6.69 0.99
CA GLY A 197 -24.13 7.27 2.28
C GLY A 197 -24.83 6.27 3.19
N LEU A 198 -26.00 6.66 3.70
CA LEU A 198 -26.79 5.89 4.68
C LEU A 198 -27.48 4.64 4.12
N ASP A 199 -27.57 4.52 2.80
CA ASP A 199 -28.21 3.37 2.14
C ASP A 199 -27.27 2.15 2.05
N ILE A 200 -26.03 2.29 2.53
CA ILE A 200 -25.04 1.20 2.55
C ILE A 200 -25.33 0.26 3.71
N ALA A 201 -25.77 -0.96 3.37
CA ALA A 201 -25.82 -2.06 4.33
C ALA A 201 -24.42 -2.68 4.47
N LEU A 202 -23.90 -2.82 5.70
CA LEU A 202 -22.58 -3.42 5.93
C LEU A 202 -22.53 -4.91 5.61
N SER A 203 -23.66 -5.59 5.59
CA SER A 203 -23.80 -6.97 5.07
C SER A 203 -23.36 -7.11 3.61
N SER A 204 -23.35 -6.04 2.83
CA SER A 204 -22.80 -6.04 1.47
C SER A 204 -21.30 -6.35 1.41
N LEU A 205 -20.59 -6.25 2.53
CA LEU A 205 -19.17 -6.58 2.65
C LEU A 205 -18.89 -8.10 2.72
N TYR A 206 -19.86 -8.93 3.17
CA TYR A 206 -19.63 -10.36 3.42
C TYR A 206 -19.17 -11.11 2.17
N ILE A 207 -19.92 -11.02 1.08
CA ILE A 207 -19.59 -11.73 -0.17
C ILE A 207 -18.22 -11.27 -0.73
N PRO A 208 -17.94 -9.97 -0.88
CA PRO A 208 -16.64 -9.51 -1.35
C PRO A 208 -15.45 -9.97 -0.49
N PHE A 209 -15.57 -9.90 0.84
CA PHE A 209 -14.48 -10.37 1.70
C PHE A 209 -14.32 -11.89 1.66
N LEU A 210 -15.42 -12.65 1.59
CA LEU A 210 -15.37 -14.10 1.40
C LEU A 210 -14.64 -14.45 0.08
N VAL A 211 -14.94 -13.74 -1.01
CA VAL A 211 -14.25 -13.93 -2.30
C VAL A 211 -12.76 -13.63 -2.16
N LEU A 212 -12.39 -12.56 -1.46
CA LEU A 212 -10.98 -12.23 -1.20
C LEU A 212 -10.30 -13.29 -0.33
N ILE A 213 -10.96 -13.83 0.69
CA ILE A 213 -10.47 -14.93 1.53
C ILE A 213 -10.18 -16.17 0.67
N VAL A 214 -11.11 -16.54 -0.21
CA VAL A 214 -10.95 -17.69 -1.12
C VAL A 214 -9.81 -17.46 -2.10
N LEU A 215 -9.71 -16.26 -2.69
CA LEU A 215 -8.64 -15.88 -3.61
C LEU A 215 -7.27 -15.97 -2.91
N VAL A 216 -7.15 -15.37 -1.73
CA VAL A 216 -5.90 -15.39 -0.95
C VAL A 216 -5.56 -16.81 -0.51
N GLY A 217 -6.55 -17.61 -0.13
CA GLY A 217 -6.39 -19.04 0.18
C GLY A 217 -5.83 -19.81 -1.02
N GLY A 218 -6.36 -19.56 -2.22
CA GLY A 218 -5.84 -20.12 -3.47
C GLY A 218 -4.38 -19.72 -3.75
N LEU A 219 -4.00 -18.47 -3.48
CA LEU A 219 -2.62 -18.01 -3.60
C LEU A 219 -1.69 -18.68 -2.59
N ILE A 220 -2.15 -18.94 -1.36
CA ILE A 220 -1.39 -19.72 -0.36
C ILE A 220 -1.11 -21.12 -0.90
N VAL A 221 -2.14 -21.81 -1.39
CA VAL A 221 -2.01 -23.17 -1.94
C VAL A 221 -1.05 -23.15 -3.15
N ALA A 222 -1.19 -22.19 -4.04
CA ALA A 222 -0.28 -22.03 -5.18
C ALA A 222 1.18 -21.84 -4.71
N LEU A 223 1.42 -20.93 -3.77
CA LEU A 223 2.75 -20.70 -3.21
C LEU A 223 3.32 -21.92 -2.52
N MET A 224 2.51 -22.71 -1.83
CA MET A 224 2.99 -23.94 -1.17
C MET A 224 3.57 -24.93 -2.18
N ASN A 225 3.02 -25.02 -3.38
CA ASN A 225 3.41 -25.96 -4.43
C ASN A 225 4.53 -25.45 -5.35
N ILE A 226 4.90 -24.16 -5.29
CA ILE A 226 5.91 -23.57 -6.16
C ILE A 226 7.24 -23.44 -5.40
N HIS A 227 8.34 -23.80 -6.07
CA HIS A 227 9.67 -23.55 -5.56
C HIS A 227 10.05 -22.08 -5.80
N LEU A 228 10.26 -21.32 -4.74
CA LEU A 228 10.84 -19.98 -4.83
C LEU A 228 12.35 -20.10 -4.59
N PRO A 229 13.20 -19.80 -5.59
CA PRO A 229 14.63 -19.79 -5.42
C PRO A 229 15.07 -18.85 -4.31
N SER A 230 16.07 -19.24 -3.55
CA SER A 230 16.70 -18.34 -2.58
C SER A 230 17.47 -17.23 -3.31
N ILE A 231 17.37 -16.02 -2.79
CA ILE A 231 18.14 -14.89 -3.31
C ILE A 231 19.47 -14.89 -2.56
N ALA A 232 20.49 -15.51 -3.15
CA ALA A 232 21.78 -15.73 -2.52
C ALA A 232 22.48 -14.47 -1.98
N SER A 233 22.17 -13.29 -2.55
CA SER A 233 22.70 -11.99 -2.10
C SER A 233 21.99 -11.40 -0.88
N ALA A 234 20.83 -11.97 -0.48
CA ALA A 234 19.96 -11.42 0.55
C ALA A 234 19.79 -12.33 1.77
N GLU A 235 20.30 -13.57 1.72
CA GLU A 235 20.15 -14.52 2.83
C GLU A 235 21.32 -14.45 3.78
N LYS A 236 20.99 -14.13 5.02
CA LYS A 236 21.86 -14.35 6.17
C LYS A 236 21.97 -15.84 6.42
N LYS A 237 23.19 -16.37 6.59
CA LYS A 237 23.39 -17.77 6.99
C LYS A 237 22.83 -17.99 8.40
N GLU A 238 22.24 -19.15 8.63
CA GLU A 238 21.69 -19.50 9.94
C GLU A 238 22.79 -19.42 11.01
N GLY A 239 22.55 -18.62 12.07
CA GLY A 239 23.53 -18.38 13.14
C GLY A 239 24.50 -17.20 12.89
N GLU A 240 24.49 -16.54 11.73
CA GLU A 240 25.35 -15.40 11.46
C GLU A 240 24.87 -14.15 12.22
N VAL A 241 25.72 -13.55 13.04
CA VAL A 241 25.42 -12.32 13.76
C VAL A 241 25.67 -11.12 12.85
N LEU A 242 24.75 -10.16 12.81
CA LEU A 242 24.96 -8.89 12.14
C LEU A 242 25.96 -8.05 12.97
N GLU A 243 27.15 -7.79 12.42
CA GLU A 243 28.23 -7.07 13.09
C GLU A 243 27.91 -5.58 13.30
N LYS A 244 27.06 -5.02 12.43
CA LYS A 244 26.68 -3.60 12.43
C LYS A 244 25.18 -3.45 12.47
N SER A 245 24.71 -2.33 12.99
CA SER A 245 23.30 -1.93 12.85
C SER A 245 22.99 -1.65 11.38
N VAL A 246 21.78 -2.02 10.93
CA VAL A 246 21.28 -1.69 9.59
C VAL A 246 21.26 -0.19 9.34
N TRP A 247 21.09 0.61 10.38
CA TRP A 247 21.10 2.07 10.33
C TRP A 247 22.48 2.70 10.08
N SER A 248 23.56 1.91 10.15
CA SER A 248 24.90 2.39 9.80
C SER A 248 25.10 2.58 8.28
N PHE A 249 24.17 2.09 7.47
CA PHE A 249 24.17 2.29 6.03
C PHE A 249 23.42 3.59 5.69
N SER A 250 24.17 4.66 5.39
CA SER A 250 23.58 5.99 5.13
C SER A 250 22.59 6.01 3.98
N HIS A 251 22.85 5.26 2.91
CA HIS A 251 21.93 5.17 1.77
C HIS A 251 20.59 4.49 2.14
N LEU A 252 20.59 3.55 3.08
CA LEU A 252 19.36 2.98 3.60
C LEU A 252 18.62 3.97 4.51
N ALA A 253 19.31 4.63 5.43
CA ALA A 253 18.68 5.62 6.31
C ALA A 253 18.03 6.76 5.50
N LEU A 254 18.74 7.27 4.48
CA LEU A 254 18.20 8.24 3.52
C LEU A 254 17.02 7.65 2.72
N GLY A 255 17.10 6.38 2.34
CA GLY A 255 16.02 5.67 1.65
C GLY A 255 14.75 5.58 2.48
N VAL A 256 14.83 5.32 3.79
CA VAL A 256 13.67 5.31 4.70
C VAL A 256 13.04 6.69 4.78
N VAL A 257 13.84 7.75 4.91
CA VAL A 257 13.33 9.14 4.89
C VAL A 257 12.71 9.46 3.54
N ALA A 258 13.36 9.05 2.43
CA ALA A 258 12.83 9.27 1.09
C ALA A 258 11.50 8.54 0.86
N ILE A 259 11.33 7.30 1.32
CA ILE A 259 10.05 6.57 1.27
C ILE A 259 8.99 7.29 2.10
N PHE A 260 9.33 7.74 3.32
CA PHE A 260 8.41 8.46 4.19
C PHE A 260 7.88 9.73 3.49
N MET A 261 8.77 10.54 2.94
CA MET A 261 8.39 11.76 2.23
C MET A 261 7.64 11.47 0.93
N TYR A 262 8.12 10.48 0.15
CA TYR A 262 7.50 10.12 -1.12
C TYR A 262 6.07 9.62 -0.94
N VAL A 263 5.86 8.62 -0.06
CA VAL A 263 4.52 8.05 0.18
C VAL A 263 3.60 9.11 0.79
N GLY A 264 4.12 9.94 1.67
CA GLY A 264 3.35 11.04 2.25
C GLY A 264 2.87 12.02 1.18
N VAL A 265 3.76 12.51 0.31
CA VAL A 265 3.40 13.45 -0.78
C VAL A 265 2.46 12.79 -1.79
N GLU A 266 2.71 11.51 -2.16
CA GLU A 266 1.85 10.75 -3.06
C GLU A 266 0.41 10.68 -2.53
N VAL A 267 0.24 10.34 -1.24
CA VAL A 267 -1.07 10.24 -0.59
C VAL A 267 -1.70 11.62 -0.39
N CYS A 268 -0.93 12.62 0.02
CA CYS A 268 -1.41 14.00 0.14
C CYS A 268 -2.02 14.49 -1.17
N ILE A 269 -1.29 14.40 -2.27
CA ILE A 269 -1.79 14.87 -3.56
C ILE A 269 -2.94 13.98 -4.04
N GLY A 270 -2.74 12.65 -4.05
CA GLY A 270 -3.72 11.71 -4.60
C GLY A 270 -5.08 11.75 -3.91
N ASN A 271 -5.12 11.96 -2.59
CA ASN A 271 -6.37 11.98 -1.84
C ASN A 271 -6.98 13.37 -1.68
N ASN A 272 -6.16 14.42 -1.62
CA ASN A 272 -6.63 15.76 -1.26
C ASN A 272 -6.67 16.75 -2.43
N ILE A 273 -6.22 16.35 -3.63
CA ILE A 273 -6.23 17.22 -4.82
C ILE A 273 -7.65 17.71 -5.18
N ASN A 274 -8.66 16.88 -4.91
CA ASN A 274 -10.05 17.23 -5.11
C ASN A 274 -10.51 18.33 -4.14
N LEU A 275 -10.10 18.27 -2.87
CA LEU A 275 -10.40 19.29 -1.86
C LEU A 275 -9.70 20.60 -2.21
N TYR A 276 -8.43 20.53 -2.61
CA TYR A 276 -7.67 21.69 -3.06
C TYR A 276 -8.29 22.34 -4.33
N GLY A 277 -8.70 21.53 -5.30
CA GLY A 277 -9.42 22.03 -6.47
C GLY A 277 -10.73 22.75 -6.11
N GLN A 278 -11.51 22.18 -5.19
CA GLN A 278 -12.75 22.82 -4.72
C GLN A 278 -12.46 24.13 -3.96
N SER A 279 -11.41 24.22 -3.16
CA SER A 279 -11.03 25.45 -2.48
C SER A 279 -10.62 26.58 -3.44
N LEU A 280 -10.17 26.23 -4.64
CA LEU A 280 -9.88 27.15 -5.74
C LEU A 280 -11.09 27.48 -6.62
N GLY A 281 -12.30 26.99 -6.26
CA GLY A 281 -13.55 27.29 -6.97
C GLY A 281 -13.88 26.35 -8.13
N PHE A 282 -13.16 25.23 -8.30
CA PHE A 282 -13.54 24.22 -9.29
C PHE A 282 -14.78 23.46 -8.84
N LYS A 283 -15.62 23.08 -9.81
CA LYS A 283 -16.82 22.25 -9.54
C LYS A 283 -16.41 20.88 -8.99
N PRO A 284 -17.23 20.26 -8.10
CA PRO A 284 -16.92 18.97 -7.50
C PRO A 284 -16.53 17.88 -8.52
N GLU A 285 -17.22 17.83 -9.67
CA GLU A 285 -16.95 16.85 -10.73
C GLU A 285 -15.55 17.08 -11.36
N GLN A 286 -15.19 18.35 -11.58
CA GLN A 286 -13.85 18.70 -12.11
C GLN A 286 -12.76 18.36 -11.10
N ALA A 287 -13.00 18.64 -9.84
CA ALA A 287 -12.05 18.33 -8.76
C ALA A 287 -11.86 16.82 -8.58
N ALA A 288 -12.94 16.03 -8.64
CA ALA A 288 -12.86 14.56 -8.61
C ALA A 288 -12.07 14.00 -9.81
N LEU A 289 -12.24 14.61 -10.99
CA LEU A 289 -11.49 14.22 -12.19
C LEU A 289 -9.98 14.45 -12.02
N MET A 290 -9.55 15.48 -11.27
CA MET A 290 -8.12 15.73 -11.00
C MET A 290 -7.45 14.55 -10.29
N ALA A 291 -8.10 13.98 -9.26
CA ALA A 291 -7.58 12.79 -8.58
C ALA A 291 -7.49 11.59 -9.53
N THR A 292 -8.53 11.37 -10.35
CA THR A 292 -8.54 10.30 -11.35
C THR A 292 -7.39 10.45 -12.35
N ILE A 293 -7.14 11.65 -12.86
CA ILE A 293 -6.04 11.93 -13.80
C ILE A 293 -4.68 11.71 -13.10
N TYR A 294 -4.52 12.16 -11.86
CA TYR A 294 -3.29 11.95 -11.10
C TYR A 294 -2.91 10.46 -10.99
N TRP A 295 -3.86 9.61 -10.56
CA TRP A 295 -3.62 8.18 -10.45
C TRP A 295 -3.43 7.50 -11.82
N SER A 296 -4.12 7.98 -12.85
CA SER A 296 -3.94 7.52 -14.23
C SER A 296 -2.54 7.85 -14.76
N LEU A 297 -2.04 9.06 -14.49
CA LEU A 297 -0.68 9.46 -14.84
C LEU A 297 0.37 8.62 -14.09
N MET A 298 0.11 8.24 -12.85
CA MET A 298 0.98 7.31 -12.13
C MET A 298 1.01 5.93 -12.80
N LEU A 299 -0.14 5.41 -13.24
CA LEU A 299 -0.20 4.14 -13.98
C LEU A 299 0.59 4.23 -15.30
N VAL A 300 0.35 5.28 -16.09
CA VAL A 300 1.06 5.51 -17.35
C VAL A 300 2.57 5.65 -17.12
N GLY A 301 2.97 6.42 -16.11
CA GLY A 301 4.39 6.60 -15.80
C GLY A 301 5.08 5.31 -15.34
N ARG A 302 4.41 4.45 -14.56
CA ARG A 302 4.94 3.11 -14.19
C ARG A 302 5.06 2.21 -15.40
N LEU A 303 4.09 2.24 -16.30
CA LEU A 303 4.15 1.51 -17.56
C LEU A 303 5.34 1.98 -18.41
N CYS A 304 5.51 3.29 -18.61
CA CYS A 304 6.67 3.86 -19.30
C CYS A 304 7.98 3.51 -18.59
N GLY A 305 8.02 3.57 -17.27
CA GLY A 305 9.18 3.18 -16.44
C GLY A 305 9.64 1.75 -16.68
N SER A 306 8.73 0.85 -17.06
CA SER A 306 9.05 -0.54 -17.39
C SER A 306 9.98 -0.68 -18.60
N PHE A 307 10.05 0.34 -19.45
CA PHE A 307 10.91 0.38 -20.65
C PHE A 307 12.22 1.16 -20.43
N LEU A 308 12.43 1.78 -19.25
CA LEU A 308 13.59 2.63 -18.97
C LEU A 308 14.79 1.85 -18.38
N SER A 309 15.02 0.61 -18.83
CA SER A 309 16.12 -0.24 -18.34
C SER A 309 17.53 0.33 -18.57
N SER A 310 17.69 1.20 -19.57
CA SER A 310 18.95 1.85 -19.91
C SER A 310 19.32 3.03 -18.97
N ILE A 311 18.37 3.55 -18.19
CA ILE A 311 18.58 4.68 -17.30
C ILE A 311 18.82 4.16 -15.87
N SER A 312 19.94 4.57 -15.24
CA SER A 312 20.26 4.15 -13.87
C SER A 312 19.23 4.68 -12.87
N ALA A 313 19.02 3.95 -11.77
CA ALA A 313 18.08 4.31 -10.69
C ALA A 313 18.31 5.73 -10.16
N SER A 314 19.58 6.13 -9.97
CA SER A 314 19.94 7.47 -9.50
C SER A 314 19.50 8.56 -10.48
N LYS A 315 19.71 8.34 -11.79
CA LYS A 315 19.28 9.31 -12.81
C LYS A 315 17.74 9.36 -12.89
N GLN A 316 17.06 8.21 -12.83
CA GLN A 316 15.60 8.18 -12.81
C GLN A 316 15.06 8.95 -11.61
N LEU A 317 15.61 8.72 -10.40
CA LEU A 317 15.19 9.44 -9.19
C LEU A 317 15.47 10.95 -9.30
N LEU A 318 16.63 11.34 -9.80
CA LEU A 318 16.97 12.77 -9.99
C LEU A 318 15.99 13.47 -10.95
N ILE A 319 15.73 12.87 -12.11
CA ILE A 319 14.82 13.44 -13.11
C ILE A 319 13.40 13.55 -12.54
N THR A 320 12.92 12.49 -11.89
CA THR A 320 11.55 12.45 -11.41
C THR A 320 11.33 13.33 -10.19
N SER A 321 12.26 13.38 -9.24
CA SER A 321 12.15 14.28 -8.08
C SER A 321 12.25 15.76 -8.49
N THR A 322 13.16 16.10 -9.41
CA THR A 322 13.27 17.46 -9.93
C THR A 322 12.01 17.85 -10.70
N GLY A 323 11.52 16.98 -11.59
CA GLY A 323 10.31 17.24 -12.37
C GLY A 323 9.07 17.42 -11.51
N ALA A 324 8.87 16.54 -10.52
CA ALA A 324 7.79 16.68 -9.54
C ALA A 324 7.91 17.99 -8.75
N GLY A 325 9.12 18.32 -8.25
CA GLY A 325 9.38 19.56 -7.51
C GLY A 325 9.08 20.82 -8.32
N VAL A 326 9.47 20.86 -9.59
CA VAL A 326 9.15 21.97 -10.50
C VAL A 326 7.64 22.13 -10.68
N LEU A 327 6.90 21.03 -10.86
CA LEU A 327 5.45 21.07 -11.00
C LEU A 327 4.75 21.52 -9.71
N VAL A 328 5.21 21.08 -8.55
CA VAL A 328 4.70 21.57 -7.25
C VAL A 328 4.92 23.07 -7.12
N LEU A 329 6.12 23.57 -7.40
CA LEU A 329 6.41 25.00 -7.37
C LEU A 329 5.57 25.77 -8.37
N ALA A 330 5.40 25.26 -9.59
CA ALA A 330 4.53 25.87 -10.60
C ALA A 330 3.07 25.96 -10.11
N SER A 331 2.57 24.91 -9.44
CA SER A 331 1.23 24.94 -8.85
C SER A 331 1.07 26.03 -7.78
N ILE A 332 2.08 26.18 -6.90
CA ILE A 332 2.07 27.20 -5.85
C ILE A 332 2.07 28.61 -6.46
N VAL A 333 2.97 28.86 -7.43
CA VAL A 333 3.12 30.19 -8.05
C VAL A 333 1.91 30.60 -8.87
N THR A 334 1.29 29.63 -9.57
CA THR A 334 0.19 29.92 -10.50
C THR A 334 -1.19 29.70 -9.90
N ASN A 335 -1.29 29.13 -8.67
CA ASN A 335 -2.53 28.64 -8.07
C ASN A 335 -3.30 27.69 -9.00
N ASN A 336 -2.58 26.91 -9.83
CA ASN A 336 -3.19 25.97 -10.76
C ASN A 336 -2.98 24.52 -10.34
N PRO A 337 -4.04 23.80 -9.91
CA PRO A 337 -3.94 22.44 -9.39
C PRO A 337 -3.53 21.42 -10.46
N TYR A 338 -3.68 21.71 -11.75
CA TYR A 338 -3.29 20.78 -12.82
C TYR A 338 -1.80 20.49 -12.87
N PHE A 339 -0.94 21.37 -12.35
CA PHE A 339 0.48 21.09 -12.19
C PHE A 339 0.71 19.98 -11.14
N LEU A 340 -0.05 19.98 -10.03
CA LEU A 340 0.01 18.88 -9.05
C LEU A 340 -0.48 17.57 -9.66
N VAL A 341 -1.54 17.62 -10.48
CA VAL A 341 -2.02 16.46 -11.23
C VAL A 341 -0.91 15.88 -12.11
N GLY A 342 -0.18 16.75 -12.83
CA GLY A 342 0.95 16.36 -13.66
C GLY A 342 2.12 15.72 -12.90
N ALA A 343 2.29 16.04 -11.62
CA ALA A 343 3.32 15.44 -10.77
C ALA A 343 3.13 13.91 -10.60
N GLY A 344 1.92 13.38 -10.78
CA GLY A 344 1.65 11.94 -10.77
C GLY A 344 2.51 11.15 -11.74
N LEU A 345 2.80 11.70 -12.93
CA LEU A 345 3.69 11.07 -13.91
C LEU A 345 5.10 10.88 -13.34
N PHE A 346 5.62 11.88 -12.65
CA PHE A 346 6.97 11.83 -12.06
C PHE A 346 7.01 10.97 -10.80
N HIS A 347 5.98 10.98 -9.96
CA HIS A 347 5.89 10.13 -8.77
C HIS A 347 5.90 8.64 -9.12
N SER A 348 5.47 8.27 -10.31
CA SER A 348 5.20 6.89 -10.72
C SER A 348 6.37 5.91 -10.55
N VAL A 349 7.60 6.31 -10.88
CA VAL A 349 8.79 5.45 -10.82
C VAL A 349 9.67 5.69 -9.59
N MET A 350 9.33 6.70 -8.75
CA MET A 350 10.16 7.09 -7.60
C MET A 350 10.28 5.95 -6.57
N TRP A 351 9.19 5.23 -6.28
CA TRP A 351 9.23 4.07 -5.37
C TRP A 351 10.30 3.08 -5.75
N GLY A 352 10.28 2.60 -7.01
CA GLY A 352 11.23 1.59 -7.49
C GLY A 352 12.68 2.08 -7.47
N ALA A 353 12.90 3.34 -7.81
CA ALA A 353 14.22 3.95 -7.78
C ALA A 353 14.75 4.10 -6.34
N ILE A 354 13.94 4.66 -5.42
CA ILE A 354 14.32 4.81 -4.00
C ILE A 354 14.61 3.44 -3.38
N PHE A 355 13.70 2.47 -3.56
CA PHE A 355 13.83 1.15 -2.99
C PHE A 355 15.09 0.44 -3.50
N SER A 356 15.32 0.45 -4.82
CA SER A 356 16.51 -0.18 -5.42
C SER A 356 17.81 0.43 -4.93
N LEU A 357 17.87 1.76 -4.80
CA LEU A 357 19.06 2.46 -4.28
C LEU A 357 19.27 2.19 -2.78
N ALA A 358 18.20 2.14 -2.01
CA ALA A 358 18.26 1.96 -0.57
C ALA A 358 18.72 0.55 -0.16
N ILE A 359 18.42 -0.48 -0.96
CA ILE A 359 18.87 -1.86 -0.69
C ILE A 359 20.16 -2.24 -1.40
N ASP A 360 20.73 -1.36 -2.23
CA ASP A 360 21.95 -1.65 -2.99
C ASP A 360 23.10 -2.03 -2.05
N LYS A 361 23.81 -3.11 -2.37
CA LYS A 361 24.97 -3.61 -1.63
C LYS A 361 24.76 -3.90 -0.13
N LEU A 362 23.52 -4.07 0.32
CA LEU A 362 23.25 -4.45 1.72
C LEU A 362 23.61 -5.92 2.02
N GLY A 363 23.65 -6.80 1.01
CA GLY A 363 23.98 -8.22 1.19
C GLY A 363 23.14 -8.86 2.30
N LYS A 364 23.77 -9.40 3.34
CA LYS A 364 23.10 -10.03 4.49
C LYS A 364 22.17 -9.11 5.29
N TYR A 365 22.26 -7.80 5.10
CA TYR A 365 21.37 -6.82 5.75
C TYR A 365 20.09 -6.50 4.95
N THR A 366 19.90 -7.08 3.76
CA THR A 366 18.78 -6.74 2.87
C THR A 366 17.42 -6.95 3.52
N SER A 367 17.23 -8.04 4.27
CA SER A 367 15.97 -8.32 4.98
C SER A 367 15.66 -7.24 6.04
N ALA A 368 16.66 -6.89 6.85
CA ALA A 368 16.53 -5.83 7.87
C ALA A 368 16.30 -4.46 7.21
N GLY A 369 17.00 -4.17 6.11
CA GLY A 369 16.84 -2.95 5.32
C GLY A 369 15.46 -2.83 4.69
N SER A 370 14.94 -3.92 4.13
CA SER A 370 13.58 -3.94 3.56
C SER A 370 12.52 -3.67 4.63
N GLY A 371 12.64 -4.30 5.80
CA GLY A 371 11.74 -4.03 6.92
C GLY A 371 11.80 -2.57 7.38
N ALA A 372 13.00 -1.97 7.43
CA ALA A 372 13.17 -0.55 7.76
C ALA A 372 12.49 0.36 6.72
N LEU A 373 12.63 0.06 5.42
CA LEU A 373 11.95 0.81 4.35
C LEU A 373 10.42 0.72 4.46
N MET A 374 9.89 -0.45 4.85
CA MET A 374 8.44 -0.60 5.06
C MET A 374 7.93 0.33 6.18
N MET A 375 8.72 0.59 7.22
CA MET A 375 8.34 1.55 8.26
C MET A 375 8.14 2.97 7.71
N GLY A 376 8.92 3.35 6.69
CA GLY A 376 8.78 4.65 6.02
C GLY A 376 7.41 4.89 5.37
N ILE A 377 6.67 3.82 5.03
CA ILE A 377 5.32 3.92 4.41
C ILE A 377 4.33 4.66 5.32
N VAL A 378 4.58 4.71 6.64
CA VAL A 378 3.75 5.48 7.58
C VAL A 378 3.67 6.98 7.24
N GLY A 379 4.58 7.50 6.41
CA GLY A 379 4.49 8.84 5.85
C GLY A 379 3.13 9.13 5.20
N GLY A 380 2.52 8.12 4.56
CA GLY A 380 1.17 8.21 3.98
C GLY A 380 0.03 8.38 4.99
N ALA A 381 0.28 8.13 6.28
CA ALA A 381 -0.66 8.47 7.34
C ALA A 381 -0.35 9.83 8.00
N ILE A 382 0.93 10.14 8.18
CA ILE A 382 1.36 11.29 8.98
C ILE A 382 1.29 12.59 8.17
N LEU A 383 1.81 12.61 6.94
CA LEU A 383 1.86 13.86 6.15
C LEU A 383 0.46 14.39 5.76
N PRO A 384 -0.53 13.56 5.40
CA PRO A 384 -1.89 14.06 5.19
C PRO A 384 -2.56 14.66 6.43
N LEU A 385 -2.11 14.31 7.64
CA LEU A 385 -2.61 14.93 8.88
C LEU A 385 -2.04 16.33 9.12
N VAL A 386 -0.89 16.63 8.53
CA VAL A 386 -0.20 17.93 8.67
C VAL A 386 -0.66 18.92 7.60
N GLN A 387 -1.21 18.42 6.49
CA GLN A 387 -1.74 19.22 5.38
C GLN A 387 -3.06 19.89 5.75
#